data_a0b1d6194251fc4c3b66caa42fc08c91
#
_entry.id   a0b1d6194251fc4c3b66caa42fc08c91
#
_cell.length_a   1.000
_cell.length_b   1.000
_cell.length_c   1.000
_cell.angle_alpha   90.00
_cell.angle_beta   90.00
_cell.angle_gamma   90.00
#
_symmetry.space_group_name_H-M   'P 1'
#
loop_
_entity.id
_entity.type
_entity.pdbx_description
1 polymer ?
#
loop_
_entity_poly.entity_id
_entity_poly.type
_entity_poly.pdbx_seq_one_letter_code
_entity_poly.pdbx_strand_id
1 'polypeptide(L)'
;MQRGFVDLHVHLLPGVDDGPPDLDATLELAGLEVADGIDTATATPHVASVDVCEIPQRVAEVNAALRAAKIPLTVEGGGELAARGAARLTATELDLIAHGPPGSRWILLEAPLDGAIHTLHKAADTLRSEGYGIVLAHPERCHPLFDDDMAGLRRELRLGSLAQVSSSSVLGLHGIRARRNAVRMLANGCAGLLASDAHGPRRPPSMTQAIEVATGFGLDPAQAHALCAERPRALLREGLRPRLLEGGGCCEDLRELTREAARADVYVAGREPSLARRLPPALPSPSA
;
A
#
# COMPACT_ATOMS: atom_id res chain seq x y z
N MET A 1 0.29 26.76 -2.61
CA MET A 1 0.75 25.82 -1.56
C MET A 1 0.79 24.44 -2.16
N GLN A 2 1.91 23.76 -2.05
CA GLN A 2 2.02 22.35 -2.43
C GLN A 2 1.09 21.56 -1.49
N ARG A 3 0.27 20.66 -2.04
CA ARG A 3 -0.60 19.80 -1.20
C ARG A 3 0.28 18.82 -0.43
N GLY A 4 -0.08 18.52 0.82
CA GLY A 4 0.61 17.53 1.63
C GLY A 4 0.53 16.10 1.07
N PHE A 5 1.24 15.19 1.68
CA PHE A 5 1.17 13.77 1.35
C PHE A 5 -0.16 13.15 1.81
N VAL A 6 -0.50 12.03 1.20
CA VAL A 6 -1.63 11.19 1.58
C VAL A 6 -1.09 9.82 1.96
N ASP A 7 -1.29 9.42 3.19
CA ASP A 7 -0.93 8.07 3.65
C ASP A 7 -2.14 7.13 3.59
N LEU A 8 -2.10 6.19 2.67
CA LEU A 8 -3.20 5.23 2.47
C LEU A 8 -3.06 3.96 3.31
N HIS A 9 -2.04 3.89 4.18
CA HIS A 9 -1.81 2.72 5.01
C HIS A 9 -1.15 3.12 6.33
N VAL A 10 -1.95 3.28 7.39
CA VAL A 10 -1.49 3.58 8.75
C VAL A 10 -2.42 2.98 9.79
N HIS A 11 -1.86 2.42 10.87
CA HIS A 11 -2.61 1.85 11.99
C HIS A 11 -2.86 2.95 13.04
N LEU A 12 -3.96 3.69 12.87
CA LEU A 12 -4.21 4.92 13.65
C LEU A 12 -5.38 4.78 14.64
N LEU A 13 -6.13 3.66 14.60
CA LEU A 13 -7.25 3.46 15.51
C LEU A 13 -6.77 2.97 16.88
N PRO A 14 -7.18 3.62 17.99
CA PRO A 14 -6.69 3.28 19.33
C PRO A 14 -7.19 1.92 19.80
N GLY A 15 -6.28 1.08 20.29
CA GLY A 15 -6.58 -0.16 21.01
C GLY A 15 -7.24 -1.28 20.21
N VAL A 16 -7.07 -1.30 18.87
CA VAL A 16 -7.72 -2.31 18.02
C VAL A 16 -6.76 -3.37 17.49
N ASP A 17 -5.51 -3.01 17.23
CA ASP A 17 -4.48 -3.92 16.68
C ASP A 17 -3.10 -3.60 17.27
N ASP A 18 -2.01 -3.81 16.53
CA ASP A 18 -0.64 -3.50 16.94
C ASP A 18 -0.24 -2.02 16.73
N GLY A 19 -1.21 -1.16 16.41
CA GLY A 19 -1.07 0.29 16.38
C GLY A 19 -1.10 0.93 17.79
N PRO A 20 -1.52 2.20 17.91
CA PRO A 20 -1.60 2.93 19.18
C PRO A 20 -2.47 2.21 20.20
N PRO A 21 -2.02 2.04 21.46
CA PRO A 21 -2.80 1.36 22.50
C PRO A 21 -3.99 2.18 23.00
N ASP A 22 -3.95 3.49 22.84
CA ASP A 22 -4.97 4.43 23.34
C ASP A 22 -5.03 5.71 22.50
N LEU A 23 -5.94 6.61 22.83
CA LEU A 23 -6.15 7.84 22.10
C LEU A 23 -4.97 8.81 22.20
N ASP A 24 -4.27 8.86 23.31
CA ASP A 24 -3.11 9.76 23.49
C ASP A 24 -1.98 9.33 22.55
N ALA A 25 -1.71 8.03 22.46
CA ALA A 25 -0.75 7.47 21.51
C ALA A 25 -1.20 7.67 20.04
N THR A 26 -2.50 7.63 19.76
CA THR A 26 -3.05 7.98 18.44
C THR A 26 -2.77 9.44 18.08
N LEU A 27 -2.95 10.37 19.02
CA LEU A 27 -2.66 11.79 18.80
C LEU A 27 -1.15 12.03 18.62
N GLU A 28 -0.31 11.30 19.34
CA GLU A 28 1.15 11.32 19.13
C GLU A 28 1.52 10.85 17.72
N LEU A 29 0.99 9.70 17.26
CA LEU A 29 1.22 9.19 15.91
C LEU A 29 0.71 10.17 14.85
N ALA A 30 -0.47 10.76 15.03
CA ALA A 30 -1.01 11.77 14.14
C ALA A 30 -0.13 13.03 14.05
N GLY A 31 0.50 13.41 15.16
CA GLY A 31 1.51 14.48 15.19
C GLY A 31 2.75 14.12 14.36
N LEU A 32 3.18 12.86 14.40
CA LEU A 32 4.30 12.36 13.58
C LEU A 32 3.93 12.33 12.08
N GLU A 33 2.68 11.94 11.74
CA GLU A 33 2.18 12.00 10.36
C GLU A 33 2.26 13.43 9.81
N VAL A 34 1.74 14.40 10.55
CA VAL A 34 1.80 15.82 10.16
C VAL A 34 3.25 16.32 10.04
N ALA A 35 4.13 15.90 10.95
CA ALA A 35 5.54 16.28 10.92
C ALA A 35 6.27 15.70 9.68
N ASP A 36 5.84 14.53 9.18
CA ASP A 36 6.35 13.93 7.93
C ASP A 36 5.70 14.52 6.67
N GLY A 37 4.80 15.53 6.82
CA GLY A 37 4.18 16.25 5.71
C GLY A 37 2.85 15.66 5.23
N ILE A 38 2.23 14.77 5.99
CA ILE A 38 0.97 14.11 5.64
C ILE A 38 -0.20 14.98 6.12
N ASP A 39 -1.17 15.26 5.25
CA ASP A 39 -2.39 16.02 5.56
C ASP A 39 -3.66 15.15 5.55
N THR A 40 -3.57 13.98 4.97
CA THR A 40 -4.67 13.02 4.85
C THR A 40 -4.13 11.61 5.10
N ALA A 41 -4.77 10.87 5.98
CA ALA A 41 -4.40 9.48 6.28
C ALA A 41 -5.62 8.57 6.19
N THR A 42 -5.41 7.32 5.86
CA THR A 42 -6.43 6.28 5.92
C THR A 42 -6.10 5.34 7.07
N ALA A 43 -6.94 5.32 8.09
CA ALA A 43 -6.82 4.35 9.17
C ALA A 43 -7.16 2.95 8.63
N THR A 44 -6.17 2.07 8.57
CA THR A 44 -6.27 0.72 8.02
C THR A 44 -5.90 -0.33 9.06
N PRO A 45 -6.68 -0.48 10.15
CA PRO A 45 -6.38 -1.52 11.12
C PRO A 45 -6.43 -2.90 10.48
N HIS A 46 -5.69 -3.85 11.05
CA HIS A 46 -5.83 -5.26 10.67
C HIS A 46 -7.28 -5.70 10.86
N VAL A 47 -7.96 -6.06 9.78
CA VAL A 47 -9.38 -6.46 9.77
C VAL A 47 -9.67 -7.63 10.71
N ALA A 48 -8.71 -8.51 10.92
CA ALA A 48 -8.85 -9.63 11.85
C ALA A 48 -8.90 -9.22 13.33
N SER A 49 -8.52 -7.99 13.65
CA SER A 49 -8.38 -7.48 15.02
C SER A 49 -9.48 -6.52 15.43
N VAL A 50 -10.40 -6.16 14.52
CA VAL A 50 -11.44 -5.17 14.75
C VAL A 50 -12.80 -5.66 14.27
N ASP A 51 -13.88 -5.27 14.95
CA ASP A 51 -15.20 -5.34 14.34
C ASP A 51 -15.31 -4.23 13.28
N VAL A 52 -15.36 -4.63 12.01
CA VAL A 52 -15.37 -3.68 10.90
C VAL A 52 -16.57 -2.72 10.95
N CYS A 53 -17.67 -3.11 11.60
CA CYS A 53 -18.84 -2.26 11.80
C CYS A 53 -18.56 -1.07 12.73
N GLU A 54 -17.54 -1.15 13.59
CA GLU A 54 -17.14 -0.08 14.48
C GLU A 54 -16.21 0.94 13.84
N ILE A 55 -15.54 0.59 12.72
CA ILE A 55 -14.52 1.45 12.08
C ILE A 55 -15.06 2.88 11.81
N PRO A 56 -16.24 3.08 11.22
CA PRO A 56 -16.73 4.44 10.95
C PRO A 56 -16.88 5.30 12.20
N GLN A 57 -17.37 4.71 13.30
CA GLN A 57 -17.51 5.41 14.58
C GLN A 57 -16.14 5.75 15.17
N ARG A 58 -15.21 4.79 15.22
CA ARG A 58 -13.85 4.99 15.73
C ARG A 58 -13.09 6.07 14.96
N VAL A 59 -13.23 6.10 13.65
CA VAL A 59 -12.66 7.16 12.80
C VAL A 59 -13.27 8.52 13.12
N ALA A 60 -14.58 8.59 13.35
CA ALA A 60 -15.24 9.83 13.73
C ALA A 60 -14.73 10.36 15.10
N GLU A 61 -14.51 9.47 16.06
CA GLU A 61 -13.95 9.77 17.38
C GLU A 61 -12.50 10.28 17.26
N VAL A 62 -11.65 9.62 16.47
CA VAL A 62 -10.27 10.07 16.18
C VAL A 62 -10.28 11.46 15.54
N ASN A 63 -11.09 11.69 14.51
CA ASN A 63 -11.18 13.01 13.87
C ASN A 63 -11.70 14.10 14.83
N ALA A 64 -12.59 13.77 15.76
CA ALA A 64 -13.03 14.71 16.80
C ALA A 64 -11.88 15.07 17.75
N ALA A 65 -11.08 14.09 18.18
CA ALA A 65 -9.93 14.31 19.04
C ALA A 65 -8.83 15.12 18.33
N LEU A 66 -8.54 14.83 17.05
CA LEU A 66 -7.58 15.60 16.23
C LEU A 66 -7.97 17.08 16.14
N ARG A 67 -9.27 17.37 15.91
CA ARG A 67 -9.77 18.75 15.89
C ARG A 67 -9.61 19.43 17.25
N ALA A 68 -9.92 18.74 18.35
CA ALA A 68 -9.75 19.26 19.70
C ALA A 68 -8.28 19.56 20.04
N ALA A 69 -7.37 18.69 19.60
CA ALA A 69 -5.92 18.84 19.74
C ALA A 69 -5.30 19.81 18.72
N LYS A 70 -6.08 20.32 17.75
CA LYS A 70 -5.61 21.19 16.65
C LYS A 70 -4.52 20.53 15.78
N ILE A 71 -4.57 19.23 15.61
CA ILE A 71 -3.70 18.48 14.71
C ILE A 71 -4.34 18.53 13.32
N PRO A 72 -3.67 19.09 12.28
CA PRO A 72 -4.24 19.31 10.95
C PRO A 72 -4.14 18.05 10.07
N LEU A 73 -4.60 16.92 10.58
CA LEU A 73 -4.69 15.65 9.86
C LEU A 73 -6.17 15.30 9.66
N THR A 74 -6.53 14.88 8.44
CA THR A 74 -7.84 14.28 8.14
C THR A 74 -7.68 12.76 8.06
N VAL A 75 -8.52 12.03 8.78
CA VAL A 75 -8.48 10.57 8.78
C VAL A 75 -9.73 10.01 8.10
N GLU A 76 -9.52 9.16 7.09
CA GLU A 76 -10.57 8.35 6.45
C GLU A 76 -10.55 6.93 7.03
N GLY A 77 -11.67 6.21 6.93
CA GLY A 77 -11.78 4.84 7.40
C GLY A 77 -11.47 3.82 6.32
N GLY A 78 -10.88 2.71 6.71
CA GLY A 78 -10.61 1.55 5.86
C GLY A 78 -10.17 0.35 6.67
N GLY A 79 -9.53 -0.62 6.04
CA GLY A 79 -8.97 -1.78 6.71
C GLY A 79 -7.91 -2.47 5.88
N GLU A 80 -6.88 -2.99 6.53
CA GLU A 80 -5.92 -3.90 5.92
C GLU A 80 -6.45 -5.33 6.00
N LEU A 81 -6.83 -5.88 4.85
CA LEU A 81 -7.41 -7.21 4.74
C LEU A 81 -6.33 -8.25 4.42
N ALA A 82 -6.05 -9.13 5.35
CA ALA A 82 -5.17 -10.28 5.07
C ALA A 82 -5.83 -11.22 4.04
N ALA A 83 -5.06 -11.70 3.07
CA ALA A 83 -5.56 -12.55 1.99
C ALA A 83 -6.33 -13.79 2.49
N ARG A 84 -5.95 -14.35 3.64
CA ARG A 84 -6.66 -15.48 4.26
C ARG A 84 -8.02 -15.12 4.86
N GLY A 85 -8.28 -13.84 5.10
CA GLY A 85 -9.52 -13.31 5.66
C GLY A 85 -10.58 -12.95 4.61
N ALA A 86 -10.19 -12.77 3.35
CA ALA A 86 -11.07 -12.23 2.30
C ALA A 86 -12.40 -12.98 2.14
N ALA A 87 -12.39 -14.31 2.24
CA ALA A 87 -13.59 -15.14 2.10
C ALA A 87 -14.51 -15.14 3.34
N ARG A 88 -14.17 -14.41 4.39
CA ARG A 88 -14.94 -14.42 5.66
C ARG A 88 -15.85 -13.20 5.82
N LEU A 89 -15.64 -12.15 5.03
CA LEU A 89 -16.41 -10.92 5.10
C LEU A 89 -17.61 -10.98 4.16
N THR A 90 -18.71 -10.43 4.62
CA THR A 90 -19.88 -10.16 3.81
C THR A 90 -19.64 -8.95 2.89
N ALA A 91 -20.45 -8.78 1.84
CA ALA A 91 -20.36 -7.61 0.95
C ALA A 91 -20.51 -6.29 1.75
N THR A 92 -21.37 -6.25 2.76
CA THR A 92 -21.54 -5.06 3.62
C THR A 92 -20.28 -4.75 4.42
N GLU A 93 -19.62 -5.76 4.97
CA GLU A 93 -18.36 -5.60 5.71
C GLU A 93 -17.21 -5.20 4.78
N LEU A 94 -17.14 -5.76 3.56
CA LEU A 94 -16.18 -5.33 2.55
C LEU A 94 -16.38 -3.86 2.18
N ASP A 95 -17.63 -3.41 2.06
CA ASP A 95 -17.97 -2.01 1.80
C ASP A 95 -17.53 -1.05 2.91
N LEU A 96 -17.45 -1.51 4.16
CA LEU A 96 -16.99 -0.69 5.30
C LEU A 96 -15.47 -0.47 5.31
N ILE A 97 -14.71 -1.40 4.75
CA ILE A 97 -13.24 -1.31 4.67
C ILE A 97 -12.73 -0.85 3.31
N ALA A 98 -13.62 -0.76 2.30
CA ALA A 98 -13.27 -0.36 0.94
C ALA A 98 -13.26 1.16 0.79
N HIS A 99 -12.35 1.64 -0.05
CA HIS A 99 -12.18 3.06 -0.38
C HIS A 99 -12.68 3.38 -1.78
N GLY A 100 -12.86 4.67 -2.05
CA GLY A 100 -13.26 5.18 -3.36
C GLY A 100 -14.76 5.22 -3.57
N PRO A 101 -15.21 5.84 -4.67
CA PRO A 101 -16.62 6.05 -4.96
C PRO A 101 -17.31 4.74 -5.41
N PRO A 102 -18.66 4.68 -5.31
CA PRO A 102 -19.44 3.54 -5.80
C PRO A 102 -19.07 3.18 -7.26
N GLY A 103 -18.89 1.88 -7.52
CA GLY A 103 -18.52 1.35 -8.85
C GLY A 103 -17.03 1.41 -9.19
N SER A 104 -16.20 1.96 -8.29
CA SER A 104 -14.73 1.91 -8.37
C SER A 104 -14.08 1.80 -6.99
N ARG A 105 -14.75 1.11 -6.07
CA ARG A 105 -14.21 0.82 -4.74
C ARG A 105 -13.02 -0.13 -4.83
N TRP A 106 -12.08 0.04 -3.91
CA TRP A 106 -10.88 -0.81 -3.81
C TRP A 106 -10.60 -1.21 -2.38
N ILE A 107 -9.91 -2.32 -2.22
CA ILE A 107 -9.52 -2.91 -0.94
C ILE A 107 -8.01 -2.94 -0.84
N LEU A 108 -7.48 -2.56 0.32
CA LEU A 108 -6.09 -2.76 0.70
C LEU A 108 -5.93 -4.23 1.13
N LEU A 109 -5.29 -5.03 0.26
CA LEU A 109 -5.10 -6.46 0.43
C LEU A 109 -3.66 -6.77 0.84
N GLU A 110 -3.49 -7.29 2.04
CA GLU A 110 -2.17 -7.63 2.56
C GLU A 110 -1.56 -8.84 1.84
N ALA A 111 -0.36 -8.64 1.30
CA ALA A 111 0.45 -9.70 0.74
C ALA A 111 1.02 -10.58 1.86
N PRO A 112 0.80 -11.92 1.83
CA PRO A 112 1.14 -12.80 2.94
C PRO A 112 2.65 -12.86 3.19
N LEU A 113 3.07 -12.54 4.42
CA LEU A 113 4.49 -12.52 4.82
C LEU A 113 5.13 -13.92 4.84
N ASP A 114 4.32 -14.97 4.98
CA ASP A 114 4.76 -16.38 4.92
C ASP A 114 4.93 -16.92 3.49
N GLY A 115 4.72 -16.04 2.48
CA GLY A 115 4.93 -16.38 1.08
C GLY A 115 3.83 -17.19 0.41
N ALA A 116 2.65 -17.31 0.99
CA ALA A 116 1.52 -18.04 0.42
C ALA A 116 0.86 -17.29 -0.76
N ILE A 117 1.60 -17.04 -1.85
CA ILE A 117 1.16 -16.24 -3.01
C ILE A 117 -0.10 -16.79 -3.68
N HIS A 118 -0.32 -18.10 -3.68
CA HIS A 118 -1.55 -18.70 -4.21
C HIS A 118 -2.79 -18.20 -3.45
N THR A 119 -2.69 -18.06 -2.13
CA THR A 119 -3.77 -17.50 -1.31
C THR A 119 -4.04 -16.04 -1.66
N LEU A 120 -2.99 -15.25 -1.90
CA LEU A 120 -3.11 -13.87 -2.34
C LEU A 120 -3.84 -13.79 -3.70
N HIS A 121 -3.38 -14.54 -4.69
CA HIS A 121 -3.98 -14.53 -6.03
C HIS A 121 -5.45 -14.93 -5.99
N LYS A 122 -5.79 -15.98 -5.23
CA LYS A 122 -7.18 -16.41 -5.06
C LYS A 122 -8.05 -15.33 -4.39
N ALA A 123 -7.55 -14.70 -3.33
CA ALA A 123 -8.27 -13.62 -2.65
C ALA A 123 -8.49 -12.42 -3.57
N ALA A 124 -7.45 -11.99 -4.28
CA ALA A 124 -7.53 -10.89 -5.22
C ALA A 124 -8.53 -11.18 -6.36
N ASP A 125 -8.51 -12.39 -6.93
CA ASP A 125 -9.45 -12.80 -7.99
C ASP A 125 -10.90 -12.82 -7.47
N THR A 126 -11.14 -13.31 -6.25
CA THR A 126 -12.47 -13.30 -5.61
C THR A 126 -12.96 -11.87 -5.43
N LEU A 127 -12.17 -10.99 -4.83
CA LEU A 127 -12.56 -9.59 -4.59
C LEU A 127 -12.82 -8.83 -5.89
N ARG A 128 -12.02 -9.08 -6.94
CA ARG A 128 -12.28 -8.51 -8.27
C ARG A 128 -13.62 -8.98 -8.85
N SER A 129 -13.96 -10.27 -8.69
CA SER A 129 -15.26 -10.81 -9.15
C SER A 129 -16.44 -10.21 -8.39
N GLU A 130 -16.22 -9.74 -7.17
CA GLU A 130 -17.19 -9.01 -6.35
C GLU A 130 -17.23 -7.49 -6.65
N GLY A 131 -16.39 -7.02 -7.58
CA GLY A 131 -16.41 -5.63 -8.06
C GLY A 131 -15.40 -4.69 -7.42
N TYR A 132 -14.46 -5.20 -6.60
CA TYR A 132 -13.46 -4.37 -5.94
C TYR A 132 -12.13 -4.31 -6.72
N GLY A 133 -11.56 -3.11 -6.85
CA GLY A 133 -10.16 -2.94 -7.21
C GLY A 133 -9.24 -3.43 -6.09
N ILE A 134 -7.99 -3.73 -6.41
CA ILE A 134 -7.03 -4.25 -5.43
C ILE A 134 -5.82 -3.32 -5.33
N VAL A 135 -5.52 -2.90 -4.11
CA VAL A 135 -4.23 -2.30 -3.75
C VAL A 135 -3.50 -3.31 -2.87
N LEU A 136 -2.38 -3.82 -3.34
CA LEU A 136 -1.53 -4.74 -2.57
C LEU A 136 -0.76 -3.95 -1.52
N ALA A 137 -0.97 -4.26 -0.25
CA ALA A 137 -0.19 -3.71 0.84
C ALA A 137 1.21 -4.36 0.86
N HIS A 138 2.24 -3.52 0.92
CA HIS A 138 3.66 -3.86 1.06
C HIS A 138 4.10 -5.21 0.43
N PRO A 139 3.79 -5.47 -0.87
CA PRO A 139 4.11 -6.74 -1.52
C PRO A 139 5.60 -7.05 -1.54
N GLU A 140 6.49 -6.07 -1.38
CA GLU A 140 7.93 -6.24 -1.27
C GLU A 140 8.37 -7.10 -0.09
N ARG A 141 7.49 -7.26 0.91
CA ARG A 141 7.72 -8.13 2.08
C ARG A 141 7.35 -9.59 1.80
N CYS A 142 6.56 -9.86 0.76
CA CYS A 142 6.22 -11.20 0.28
C CYS A 142 7.25 -11.66 -0.76
N HIS A 143 8.34 -12.27 -0.32
CA HIS A 143 9.48 -12.58 -1.18
C HIS A 143 9.16 -13.43 -2.40
N PRO A 144 8.30 -14.47 -2.34
CA PRO A 144 7.97 -15.28 -3.51
C PRO A 144 7.26 -14.53 -4.65
N LEU A 145 6.68 -13.35 -4.39
CA LEU A 145 6.15 -12.51 -5.46
C LEU A 145 7.25 -12.01 -6.43
N PHE A 146 8.51 -12.05 -5.98
CA PHE A 146 9.68 -11.54 -6.71
C PHE A 146 10.51 -12.64 -7.36
N ASP A 147 10.13 -13.90 -7.20
CA ASP A 147 10.74 -15.03 -7.91
C ASP A 147 10.38 -14.95 -9.41
N ASP A 148 11.15 -15.62 -10.25
CA ASP A 148 10.92 -15.68 -11.71
C ASP A 148 10.66 -14.28 -12.31
N ASP A 149 11.57 -13.36 -12.06
CA ASP A 149 11.50 -11.96 -12.50
C ASP A 149 10.20 -11.25 -12.09
N MET A 150 9.84 -11.38 -10.84
CA MET A 150 8.62 -10.78 -10.24
C MET A 150 7.31 -11.31 -10.88
N ALA A 151 7.29 -12.56 -11.32
CA ALA A 151 6.15 -13.11 -12.05
C ALA A 151 4.84 -13.00 -11.27
N GLY A 152 4.85 -13.26 -9.95
CA GLY A 152 3.68 -13.14 -9.08
C GLY A 152 3.16 -11.70 -8.98
N LEU A 153 4.06 -10.74 -8.79
CA LEU A 153 3.70 -9.32 -8.73
C LEU A 153 3.19 -8.82 -10.09
N ARG A 154 3.90 -9.15 -11.17
CA ARG A 154 3.50 -8.76 -12.54
C ARG A 154 2.13 -9.30 -12.92
N ARG A 155 1.76 -10.52 -12.46
CA ARG A 155 0.41 -11.06 -12.62
C ARG A 155 -0.63 -10.10 -12.04
N GLU A 156 -0.47 -9.69 -10.81
CA GLU A 156 -1.42 -8.80 -10.14
C GLU A 156 -1.52 -7.43 -10.81
N LEU A 157 -0.38 -6.85 -11.18
CA LEU A 157 -0.35 -5.55 -11.88
C LEU A 157 -1.04 -5.62 -13.26
N ARG A 158 -0.85 -6.73 -14.03
CA ARG A 158 -1.55 -6.92 -15.30
C ARG A 158 -3.07 -7.02 -15.12
N LEU A 159 -3.53 -7.59 -14.01
CA LEU A 159 -4.94 -7.66 -13.63
C LEU A 159 -5.48 -6.36 -13.04
N GLY A 160 -4.70 -5.28 -13.11
CA GLY A 160 -5.12 -3.95 -12.71
C GLY A 160 -4.97 -3.64 -11.22
N SER A 161 -4.30 -4.51 -10.43
CA SER A 161 -3.93 -4.15 -9.08
C SER A 161 -2.90 -3.02 -9.08
N LEU A 162 -2.94 -2.19 -8.04
CA LEU A 162 -1.84 -1.31 -7.67
C LEU A 162 -1.01 -1.96 -6.57
N ALA A 163 0.26 -1.58 -6.47
CA ALA A 163 1.15 -2.03 -5.42
C ALA A 163 1.58 -0.83 -4.55
N GLN A 164 1.31 -0.89 -3.26
CA GLN A 164 1.75 0.07 -2.26
C GLN A 164 3.05 -0.43 -1.64
N VAL A 165 4.11 0.35 -1.77
CA VAL A 165 5.40 0.09 -1.11
C VAL A 165 5.41 0.76 0.24
N SER A 166 5.90 0.07 1.29
CA SER A 166 6.10 0.67 2.61
C SER A 166 7.37 1.53 2.63
N SER A 167 7.28 2.75 3.16
CA SER A 167 8.43 3.64 3.35
C SER A 167 9.52 2.98 4.19
N SER A 168 9.16 2.26 5.23
CA SER A 168 10.07 1.48 6.07
C SER A 168 10.85 0.42 5.30
N SER A 169 10.27 -0.19 4.25
CA SER A 169 10.98 -1.12 3.37
C SER A 169 12.03 -0.43 2.53
N VAL A 170 11.75 0.77 2.00
CA VAL A 170 12.72 1.58 1.24
C VAL A 170 13.93 1.92 2.11
N LEU A 171 13.69 2.25 3.39
CA LEU A 171 14.74 2.54 4.37
C LEU A 171 15.51 1.29 4.85
N GLY A 172 14.98 0.09 4.59
CA GLY A 172 15.60 -1.18 4.98
C GLY A 172 15.21 -1.68 6.37
N LEU A 173 14.24 -1.06 7.03
CA LEU A 173 13.79 -1.44 8.37
C LEU A 173 13.09 -2.80 8.40
N HIS A 174 12.56 -3.27 7.26
CA HIS A 174 12.03 -4.63 7.07
C HIS A 174 13.06 -5.62 6.53
N GLY A 175 14.35 -5.28 6.60
CA GLY A 175 15.46 -6.12 6.19
C GLY A 175 15.86 -5.96 4.72
N ILE A 176 17.04 -6.53 4.40
CA ILE A 176 17.70 -6.31 3.11
C ILE A 176 16.90 -6.86 1.91
N ARG A 177 16.15 -7.96 2.10
CA ARG A 177 15.34 -8.55 1.01
C ARG A 177 14.16 -7.66 0.66
N ALA A 178 13.40 -7.18 1.66
CA ALA A 178 12.29 -6.24 1.45
C ALA A 178 12.80 -4.94 0.80
N ARG A 179 13.93 -4.38 1.27
CA ARG A 179 14.55 -3.20 0.65
C ARG A 179 14.91 -3.42 -0.80
N ARG A 180 15.54 -4.56 -1.13
CA ARG A 180 15.90 -4.90 -2.52
C ARG A 180 14.65 -4.95 -3.41
N ASN A 181 13.59 -5.59 -2.92
CA ASN A 181 12.32 -5.71 -3.63
C ASN A 181 11.67 -4.33 -3.82
N ALA A 182 11.60 -3.50 -2.76
CA ALA A 182 11.08 -2.13 -2.84
C ALA A 182 11.82 -1.29 -3.90
N VAL A 183 13.16 -1.31 -3.88
CA VAL A 183 13.99 -0.61 -4.88
C VAL A 183 13.72 -1.15 -6.28
N ARG A 184 13.59 -2.47 -6.46
CA ARG A 184 13.22 -3.07 -7.77
C ARG A 184 11.86 -2.59 -8.24
N MET A 185 10.85 -2.50 -7.36
CA MET A 185 9.52 -2.00 -7.71
C MET A 185 9.57 -0.53 -8.15
N LEU A 186 10.27 0.31 -7.41
CA LEU A 186 10.44 1.73 -7.75
C LEU A 186 11.18 1.90 -9.08
N ALA A 187 12.30 1.19 -9.28
CA ALA A 187 13.12 1.29 -10.48
C ALA A 187 12.43 0.79 -11.76
N ASN A 188 11.52 -0.19 -11.62
CA ASN A 188 10.76 -0.75 -12.75
C ASN A 188 9.36 -0.13 -12.93
N GLY A 189 9.02 0.94 -12.17
CA GLY A 189 7.70 1.56 -12.25
C GLY A 189 6.54 0.68 -11.77
N CYS A 190 6.84 -0.37 -11.00
CA CYS A 190 5.84 -1.29 -10.45
C CYS A 190 5.19 -0.77 -9.17
N ALA A 191 5.77 0.25 -8.52
CA ALA A 191 5.18 0.92 -7.38
C ALA A 191 4.07 1.88 -7.85
N GLY A 192 2.85 1.63 -7.43
CA GLY A 192 1.70 2.52 -7.66
C GLY A 192 1.63 3.65 -6.63
N LEU A 193 1.97 3.34 -5.39
CA LEU A 193 1.83 4.17 -4.19
C LEU A 193 3.02 3.93 -3.26
N LEU A 194 3.33 4.94 -2.43
CA LEU A 194 4.16 4.82 -1.24
C LEU A 194 3.30 5.22 -0.03
N ALA A 195 3.34 4.42 1.03
CA ALA A 195 2.62 4.68 2.28
C ALA A 195 3.51 4.32 3.48
N SER A 196 3.15 4.76 4.68
CA SER A 196 4.01 4.58 5.84
C SER A 196 3.97 3.18 6.42
N ASP A 197 2.79 2.59 6.54
CA ASP A 197 2.54 1.41 7.38
C ASP A 197 2.97 1.70 8.84
N ALA A 198 2.69 2.93 9.32
CA ALA A 198 3.11 3.38 10.64
C ALA A 198 2.20 2.86 11.75
N HIS A 199 2.78 2.59 12.93
CA HIS A 199 2.09 2.00 14.07
C HIS A 199 2.37 2.77 15.38
N GLY A 200 3.14 3.86 15.33
CA GLY A 200 3.53 4.65 16.48
C GLY A 200 5.02 5.00 16.50
N PRO A 201 5.55 5.51 17.63
CA PRO A 201 6.92 6.00 17.71
C PRO A 201 8.02 4.97 17.40
N ARG A 202 7.72 3.67 17.54
CA ARG A 202 8.67 2.59 17.19
C ARG A 202 8.66 2.22 15.71
N ARG A 203 7.55 2.50 15.02
CA ARG A 203 7.34 2.35 13.58
C ARG A 203 6.71 3.65 13.07
N PRO A 204 7.46 4.76 13.06
CA PRO A 204 6.94 6.07 12.70
C PRO A 204 6.71 6.19 11.18
N PRO A 205 5.90 7.16 10.74
CA PRO A 205 5.87 7.54 9.34
C PRO A 205 7.25 8.01 8.89
N SER A 206 7.59 7.74 7.65
CA SER A 206 8.92 8.02 7.10
C SER A 206 8.88 8.22 5.59
N MET A 207 7.77 8.77 5.07
CA MET A 207 7.55 8.95 3.64
C MET A 207 8.53 9.97 3.04
N THR A 208 8.77 11.08 3.74
CA THR A 208 9.74 12.11 3.33
C THR A 208 11.14 11.50 3.16
N GLN A 209 11.60 10.76 4.17
CA GLN A 209 12.93 10.13 4.13
C GLN A 209 13.00 9.04 3.04
N ALA A 210 11.93 8.27 2.84
CA ALA A 210 11.88 7.26 1.79
C ALA A 210 11.94 7.87 0.39
N ILE A 211 11.29 9.04 0.17
CA ILE A 211 11.40 9.81 -1.08
C ILE A 211 12.85 10.25 -1.31
N GLU A 212 13.52 10.81 -0.31
CA GLU A 212 14.92 11.23 -0.40
C GLU A 212 15.83 10.07 -0.78
N VAL A 213 15.66 8.91 -0.14
CA VAL A 213 16.41 7.70 -0.44
C VAL A 213 16.11 7.21 -1.86
N ALA A 214 14.84 7.17 -2.27
CA ALA A 214 14.45 6.73 -3.61
C ALA A 214 15.01 7.64 -4.70
N THR A 215 15.00 8.97 -4.50
CA THR A 215 15.59 9.94 -5.43
C THR A 215 17.12 9.82 -5.46
N GLY A 216 17.76 9.54 -4.33
CA GLY A 216 19.18 9.22 -4.26
C GLY A 216 19.57 7.98 -5.08
N PHE A 217 18.65 7.06 -5.30
CA PHE A 217 18.81 5.91 -6.21
C PHE A 217 18.47 6.21 -7.67
N GLY A 218 18.06 7.44 -8.00
CA GLY A 218 17.77 7.90 -9.35
C GLY A 218 16.29 7.83 -9.74
N LEU A 219 15.36 7.65 -8.79
CA LEU A 219 13.96 7.89 -9.07
C LEU A 219 13.76 9.40 -9.33
N ASP A 220 13.01 9.73 -10.37
CA ASP A 220 12.69 11.13 -10.66
C ASP A 220 11.94 11.77 -9.47
N PRO A 221 12.33 12.97 -8.99
CA PRO A 221 11.72 13.60 -7.83
C PRO A 221 10.21 13.84 -7.98
N ALA A 222 9.73 14.18 -9.19
CA ALA A 222 8.31 14.39 -9.43
C ALA A 222 7.55 13.04 -9.38
N GLN A 223 8.16 11.97 -9.89
CA GLN A 223 7.59 10.62 -9.78
C GLN A 223 7.54 10.17 -8.31
N ALA A 224 8.61 10.41 -7.55
CA ALA A 224 8.66 10.05 -6.12
C ALA A 224 7.57 10.80 -5.34
N HIS A 225 7.42 12.12 -5.58
CA HIS A 225 6.36 12.92 -4.96
C HIS A 225 4.96 12.43 -5.37
N ALA A 226 4.76 12.09 -6.64
CA ALA A 226 3.48 11.61 -7.14
C ALA A 226 3.02 10.30 -6.46
N LEU A 227 3.95 9.43 -6.02
CA LEU A 227 3.62 8.21 -5.28
C LEU A 227 3.02 8.49 -3.90
N CYS A 228 3.28 9.66 -3.32
CA CYS A 228 2.87 10.04 -1.96
C CYS A 228 1.75 11.09 -1.95
N ALA A 229 1.56 11.85 -3.02
CA ALA A 229 0.64 12.98 -3.04
C ALA A 229 -0.47 12.83 -4.09
N GLU A 230 -0.14 12.90 -5.38
CA GLU A 230 -1.13 13.00 -6.44
C GLU A 230 -1.86 11.66 -6.66
N ARG A 231 -1.11 10.54 -6.72
CA ARG A 231 -1.69 9.21 -7.00
C ARG A 231 -2.61 8.72 -5.87
N PRO A 232 -2.19 8.75 -4.58
CA PRO A 232 -3.08 8.32 -3.51
C PRO A 232 -4.31 9.23 -3.40
N ARG A 233 -4.18 10.53 -3.62
CA ARG A 233 -5.31 11.47 -3.62
C ARG A 233 -6.27 11.22 -4.78
N ALA A 234 -5.76 10.92 -5.97
CA ALA A 234 -6.57 10.52 -7.11
C ALA A 234 -7.29 9.20 -6.84
N LEU A 235 -6.62 8.23 -6.22
CA LEU A 235 -7.18 6.93 -5.88
C LEU A 235 -8.34 7.05 -4.87
N LEU A 236 -8.25 7.90 -3.86
CA LEU A 236 -9.36 8.18 -2.95
C LEU A 236 -10.57 8.82 -3.68
N ARG A 237 -10.31 9.73 -4.61
CA ARG A 237 -11.35 10.47 -5.32
C ARG A 237 -12.00 9.69 -6.45
N GLU A 238 -11.22 8.96 -7.23
CA GLU A 238 -11.64 8.30 -8.49
C GLU A 238 -11.85 6.80 -8.32
N GLY A 239 -11.22 6.23 -7.29
CA GLY A 239 -11.24 4.80 -7.02
C GLY A 239 -10.36 4.00 -7.97
N LEU A 240 -10.52 2.69 -7.91
CA LEU A 240 -9.83 1.71 -8.75
C LEU A 240 -10.85 0.69 -9.27
N ARG A 241 -11.08 0.68 -10.58
CA ARG A 241 -11.99 -0.32 -11.18
C ARG A 241 -11.29 -1.66 -11.31
N PRO A 242 -11.94 -2.76 -10.90
CA PRO A 242 -11.40 -4.08 -11.14
C PRO A 242 -11.32 -4.35 -12.64
N ARG A 243 -10.25 -4.99 -13.09
CA ARG A 243 -10.19 -5.60 -14.41
C ARG A 243 -10.68 -7.04 -14.27
N LEU A 244 -11.80 -7.36 -14.87
CA LEU A 244 -12.28 -8.72 -15.01
C LEU A 244 -11.57 -9.34 -16.22
N LEU A 245 -11.11 -10.59 -16.07
CA LEU A 245 -10.73 -11.39 -17.21
C LEU A 245 -12.04 -11.67 -18.00
N GLU A 246 -12.20 -11.10 -19.17
CA GLU A 246 -13.34 -11.36 -20.03
C GLU A 246 -13.33 -12.85 -20.44
N GLY A 247 -14.38 -13.55 -20.02
CA GLY A 247 -14.59 -14.97 -20.30
C GLY A 247 -13.83 -15.89 -19.34
N GLY A 248 -14.49 -16.89 -18.78
CA GLY A 248 -13.88 -17.97 -17.97
C GLY A 248 -12.81 -18.73 -18.76
N GLY A 249 -11.79 -18.00 -19.19
CA GLY A 249 -10.77 -18.34 -20.14
C GLY A 249 -9.64 -19.13 -19.50
N CYS A 250 -9.54 -20.31 -19.98
CA CYS A 250 -8.41 -21.20 -20.01
C CYS A 250 -7.09 -20.47 -20.33
N CYS A 251 -5.97 -21.07 -19.94
CA CYS A 251 -4.56 -20.66 -20.06
C CYS A 251 -4.06 -19.95 -21.35
N GLU A 252 -4.88 -19.76 -22.37
CA GLU A 252 -4.52 -19.09 -23.62
C GLU A 252 -4.51 -17.56 -23.49
N ASP A 253 -5.47 -16.97 -22.76
CA ASP A 253 -5.55 -15.52 -22.54
C ASP A 253 -4.39 -15.01 -21.69
N LEU A 254 -3.91 -15.83 -20.74
CA LEU A 254 -2.72 -15.50 -19.95
C LEU A 254 -1.44 -15.46 -20.82
N ARG A 255 -1.36 -16.27 -21.89
CA ARG A 255 -0.25 -16.25 -22.84
C ARG A 255 -0.29 -15.03 -23.76
N GLU A 256 -1.47 -14.52 -24.09
CA GLU A 256 -1.63 -13.34 -24.93
C GLU A 256 -1.31 -12.05 -24.15
N LEU A 257 -1.81 -11.95 -22.91
CA LEU A 257 -1.44 -10.88 -21.96
C LEU A 257 0.08 -10.88 -21.67
N THR A 258 0.70 -12.06 -21.62
CA THR A 258 2.16 -12.20 -21.47
C THR A 258 2.91 -11.68 -22.70
N ARG A 259 2.35 -11.85 -23.92
CA ARG A 259 2.94 -11.33 -25.17
C ARG A 259 2.76 -9.82 -25.32
N GLU A 260 1.62 -9.25 -24.89
CA GLU A 260 1.40 -7.81 -24.90
C GLU A 260 2.26 -7.08 -23.86
N ALA A 261 2.41 -7.65 -22.66
CA ALA A 261 3.33 -7.12 -21.66
C ALA A 261 4.80 -7.16 -22.11
N ALA A 262 5.22 -8.23 -22.79
CA ALA A 262 6.55 -8.31 -23.39
C ALA A 262 6.77 -7.27 -24.51
N ARG A 263 5.71 -6.85 -25.22
CA ARG A 263 5.78 -5.75 -26.21
C ARG A 263 5.80 -4.38 -25.54
N ALA A 264 5.14 -4.21 -24.39
CA ALA A 264 5.20 -2.99 -23.59
C ALA A 264 6.57 -2.81 -22.91
N ASP A 265 7.20 -3.91 -22.48
CA ASP A 265 8.56 -3.91 -21.92
C ASP A 265 9.64 -3.44 -22.92
N VAL A 266 9.43 -3.57 -24.23
CA VAL A 266 10.33 -3.04 -25.27
C VAL A 266 10.35 -1.50 -25.26
N TYR A 267 9.27 -0.84 -24.78
CA TYR A 267 9.23 0.62 -24.68
C TYR A 267 9.92 1.15 -23.40
N VAL A 268 10.12 0.30 -22.38
CA VAL A 268 10.80 0.63 -21.11
C VAL A 268 12.26 0.16 -21.11
N ALA A 269 12.61 -0.81 -21.93
CA ALA A 269 13.94 -1.46 -22.00
C ALA A 269 15.07 -0.59 -22.58
N GLY A 270 14.81 0.68 -22.90
CA GLY A 270 15.84 1.64 -23.37
C GLY A 270 16.74 2.23 -22.26
N ARG A 271 16.57 1.85 -21.01
CA ARG A 271 17.45 2.27 -19.90
C ARG A 271 17.96 1.05 -19.14
N GLU A 272 19.26 0.82 -19.23
CA GLU A 272 19.95 -0.21 -18.44
C GLU A 272 19.67 -0.06 -16.93
N PRO A 273 19.53 -1.16 -16.17
CA PRO A 273 19.31 -1.15 -14.73
C PRO A 273 20.60 -0.82 -13.97
N SER A 274 21.07 0.43 -14.03
CA SER A 274 22.22 0.86 -13.22
C SER A 274 21.86 0.98 -11.71
N LEU A 275 20.60 1.10 -11.40
CA LEU A 275 20.07 1.27 -10.05
C LEU A 275 20.23 0.05 -9.14
N ALA A 276 20.02 -1.16 -9.66
CA ALA A 276 20.07 -2.38 -8.84
C ALA A 276 21.46 -2.75 -8.33
N ARG A 277 22.55 -2.14 -8.84
CA ARG A 277 23.94 -2.46 -8.47
C ARG A 277 24.54 -1.55 -7.40
N ARG A 278 23.88 -0.48 -6.98
CA ARG A 278 24.40 0.47 -5.99
C ARG A 278 23.42 0.60 -4.79
N LEU A 279 23.39 -0.42 -3.94
CA LEU A 279 22.73 -0.29 -2.65
C LEU A 279 23.74 0.27 -1.63
N PRO A 280 23.55 1.47 -1.07
CA PRO A 280 24.30 1.90 0.10
C PRO A 280 23.97 1.00 1.30
N PRO A 281 24.83 0.97 2.33
CA PRO A 281 24.56 0.21 3.55
C PRO A 281 23.23 0.64 4.19
N ALA A 282 22.57 -0.31 4.86
CA ALA A 282 21.36 -0.03 5.64
C ALA A 282 21.68 1.04 6.70
N LEU A 283 20.72 1.93 6.96
CA LEU A 283 20.83 2.87 8.07
C LEU A 283 20.88 2.08 9.39
N PRO A 284 21.66 2.52 10.39
CA PRO A 284 21.68 1.87 11.70
C PRO A 284 20.27 1.94 12.32
N SER A 285 19.84 0.84 12.92
CA SER A 285 18.60 0.80 13.70
C SER A 285 18.67 1.87 14.79
N PRO A 286 17.61 2.62 15.08
CA PRO A 286 17.58 3.49 16.24
C PRO A 286 17.83 2.63 17.47
N SER A 287 18.85 2.99 18.23
CA SER A 287 19.21 2.33 19.49
C SER A 287 18.04 2.39 20.46
N ALA A 288 17.74 1.22 21.05
CA ALA A 288 16.71 1.01 22.07
C ALA A 288 16.88 1.91 23.29
#